data_a1a09e4cf551b4efce3736a3b6d096b1
#
_entry.id   a1a09e4cf551b4efce3736a3b6d096b1
#
_cell.length_a   1.000
_cell.length_b   1.000
_cell.length_c   1.000
_cell.angle_alpha   90.00
_cell.angle_beta   90.00
_cell.angle_gamma   90.00
#
_symmetry.space_group_name_H-M   'P 1'
#
loop_
_entity.id
_entity.type
_entity.pdbx_description
1 polymer ?
#
loop_
_entity_poly.entity_id
_entity_poly.type
_entity_poly.pdbx_seq_one_letter_code
_entity_poly.pdbx_strand_id
1 'polypeptide(L)'
;MATAETAEEISKKPEVRQALSQTSGSKAGTQKVRVATKDKFWFVTHALLIVGCAVLYYLVGSKLIPVPQNTVDLSRRFLRGAALIVIVLAVAKAISIYAIGRLDDAATRFTLRRIEHLLVVLVIAVIVIGVIFVNWYTALISVGIGSVIVGLAVQTPMTSFLGWIYILVRRPYQVGDRIQIEDATGDVIDVSYFDTTLWEFGGKYLSTDHPSGRIIKFPNSKVLSAMVYNYSWPLFPYIWNEIKFYIAYNSDLEFVSRTMQKITEEEIGEEMMERVAIFRELLAKTPVDELEVRERPRVIFRVNENTWLEASVRYLVPPREAGSIKTRLLPKLLAALNAAPEKTMFPKGDAR
;
A
#
# COMPACT_ATOMS: atom_id res chain seq x y z
N MET A 1 40.68 4.53 -3.26
CA MET A 1 39.89 4.03 -2.12
C MET A 1 38.70 4.96 -2.00
N ALA A 2 37.51 4.51 -2.39
CA ALA A 2 36.28 5.29 -2.19
C ALA A 2 36.02 5.28 -0.68
N THR A 3 35.93 6.46 -0.07
CA THR A 3 35.49 6.61 1.33
C THR A 3 34.07 6.05 1.45
N ALA A 4 33.91 5.01 2.26
CA ALA A 4 32.59 4.46 2.54
C ALA A 4 31.76 5.57 3.19
N GLU A 5 30.77 6.11 2.47
CA GLU A 5 29.80 7.04 3.03
C GLU A 5 29.07 6.36 4.19
N THR A 6 29.02 7.00 5.32
CA THR A 6 28.30 6.46 6.49
C THR A 6 26.80 6.52 6.25
N ALA A 7 26.03 5.59 6.85
CA ALA A 7 24.56 5.60 6.74
C ALA A 7 23.95 6.95 7.16
N GLU A 8 24.64 7.69 8.05
CA GLU A 8 24.23 9.01 8.49
C GLU A 8 24.41 10.09 7.42
N GLU A 9 25.47 10.03 6.62
CA GLU A 9 25.68 10.96 5.49
C GLU A 9 24.70 10.68 4.36
N ILE A 10 24.45 9.40 4.06
CA ILE A 10 23.45 9.00 3.08
C ILE A 10 22.05 9.47 3.48
N SER A 11 21.70 9.37 4.77
CA SER A 11 20.39 9.82 5.27
C SER A 11 20.16 11.34 5.16
N LYS A 12 21.23 12.14 5.06
CA LYS A 12 21.15 13.59 4.88
C LYS A 12 20.90 14.02 3.44
N LYS A 13 21.09 13.13 2.46
CA LYS A 13 20.79 13.41 1.03
C LYS A 13 19.29 13.72 0.86
N PRO A 14 18.94 14.78 0.11
CA PRO A 14 17.52 15.21 -0.02
C PRO A 14 16.61 14.11 -0.55
N GLU A 15 17.09 13.30 -1.49
CA GLU A 15 16.36 12.19 -2.11
C GLU A 15 16.06 11.08 -1.09
N VAL A 16 17.04 10.72 -0.25
CA VAL A 16 16.90 9.69 0.80
C VAL A 16 15.98 10.19 1.91
N ARG A 17 16.09 11.47 2.27
CA ARG A 17 15.22 12.12 3.26
C ARG A 17 13.77 12.16 2.79
N GLN A 18 13.55 12.41 1.49
CA GLN A 18 12.24 12.37 0.88
C GLN A 18 11.66 10.95 0.88
N ALA A 19 12.45 9.94 0.53
CA ALA A 19 12.03 8.53 0.58
C ALA A 19 11.70 8.09 2.01
N LEU A 20 12.52 8.47 3.01
CA LEU A 20 12.27 8.20 4.42
C LEU A 20 10.99 8.88 4.92
N SER A 21 10.72 10.13 4.51
CA SER A 21 9.50 10.84 4.91
C SER A 21 8.22 10.25 4.28
N GLN A 22 8.34 9.63 3.13
CA GLN A 22 7.23 8.92 2.47
C GLN A 22 6.95 7.55 3.11
N THR A 23 7.95 6.92 3.71
CA THR A 23 7.85 5.56 4.26
C THR A 23 7.55 5.54 5.76
N SER A 24 8.12 6.50 6.51
CA SER A 24 7.82 6.67 7.93
C SER A 24 7.03 7.95 8.09
N GLY A 25 5.78 7.91 8.56
CA GLY A 25 4.96 9.10 8.86
C GLY A 25 5.67 10.07 9.82
N SER A 26 6.77 10.65 9.36
CA SER A 26 7.64 11.55 10.08
C SER A 26 6.85 12.77 10.52
N LYS A 27 6.78 13.00 11.83
CA LYS A 27 6.25 14.22 12.43
C LYS A 27 7.04 15.42 11.89
N ALA A 28 6.53 16.04 10.83
CA ALA A 28 7.05 17.32 10.36
C ALA A 28 6.97 18.31 11.52
N GLY A 29 8.12 18.83 11.92
CA GLY A 29 8.20 19.84 12.95
C GLY A 29 7.32 21.05 12.56
N THR A 30 6.47 21.49 13.47
CA THR A 30 5.53 22.59 13.27
C THR A 30 6.31 23.90 13.08
N GLN A 31 6.67 24.24 11.85
CA GLN A 31 7.22 25.57 11.55
C GLN A 31 6.14 26.62 11.81
N LYS A 32 6.47 27.59 12.66
CA LYS A 32 5.59 28.76 12.87
C LYS A 32 5.47 29.55 11.56
N VAL A 33 4.31 29.47 10.92
CA VAL A 33 3.99 30.24 9.71
C VAL A 33 3.97 31.73 10.06
N ARG A 34 4.94 32.49 9.55
CA ARG A 34 4.89 33.95 9.58
C ARG A 34 4.00 34.43 8.41
N VAL A 35 2.81 34.90 8.75
CA VAL A 35 1.91 35.52 7.76
C VAL A 35 2.54 36.83 7.30
N ALA A 36 2.81 36.95 6.00
CA ALA A 36 3.38 38.16 5.44
C ALA A 36 2.41 39.34 5.56
N THR A 37 2.90 40.58 5.72
CA THR A 37 2.08 41.80 5.81
C THR A 37 1.14 41.94 4.62
N LYS A 38 1.59 41.50 3.43
CA LYS A 38 0.78 41.45 2.20
C LYS A 38 -0.47 40.55 2.32
N ASP A 39 -0.35 39.42 3.01
CA ASP A 39 -1.48 38.50 3.22
C ASP A 39 -2.48 39.04 4.22
N LYS A 40 -2.06 39.76 5.24
CA LYS A 40 -2.94 40.45 6.18
C LYS A 40 -3.78 41.50 5.44
N PHE A 41 -3.13 42.31 4.60
CA PHE A 41 -3.82 43.31 3.79
C PHE A 41 -4.86 42.68 2.85
N TRP A 42 -4.49 41.54 2.25
CA TRP A 42 -5.39 40.80 1.38
C TRP A 42 -6.66 40.30 2.12
N PHE A 43 -6.53 39.77 3.35
CA PHE A 43 -7.68 39.33 4.15
C PHE A 43 -8.56 40.52 4.55
N VAL A 44 -7.96 41.67 4.89
CA VAL A 44 -8.73 42.91 5.23
C VAL A 44 -9.53 43.37 4.02
N THR A 45 -8.96 43.42 2.82
CA THR A 45 -9.70 43.81 1.60
C THR A 45 -10.84 42.87 1.28
N HIS A 46 -10.68 41.55 1.46
CA HIS A 46 -11.78 40.61 1.23
C HIS A 46 -12.86 40.67 2.30
N ALA A 47 -12.49 40.93 3.55
CA ALA A 47 -13.48 41.22 4.61
C ALA A 47 -14.29 42.47 4.30
N LEU A 48 -13.64 43.56 3.86
CA LEU A 48 -14.33 44.79 3.44
C LEU A 48 -15.28 44.57 2.25
N LEU A 49 -14.85 43.72 1.27
CA LEU A 49 -15.71 43.36 0.14
C LEU A 49 -16.94 42.56 0.58
N ILE A 50 -16.81 41.65 1.52
CA ILE A 50 -17.94 40.88 2.07
C ILE A 50 -18.93 41.83 2.77
N VAL A 51 -18.41 42.74 3.62
CA VAL A 51 -19.21 43.73 4.31
C VAL A 51 -19.89 44.63 3.28
N GLY A 52 -19.17 45.10 2.25
CA GLY A 52 -19.72 45.90 1.17
C GLY A 52 -20.87 45.21 0.43
N CYS A 53 -20.70 43.95 0.08
CA CYS A 53 -21.75 43.12 -0.52
C CYS A 53 -22.97 42.98 0.41
N ALA A 54 -22.76 42.79 1.71
CA ALA A 54 -23.84 42.68 2.69
C ALA A 54 -24.62 43.99 2.86
N VAL A 55 -23.91 45.11 2.94
CA VAL A 55 -24.51 46.43 3.01
C VAL A 55 -25.34 46.75 1.75
N LEU A 56 -24.77 46.53 0.56
CA LEU A 56 -25.47 46.70 -0.71
C LEU A 56 -26.71 45.79 -0.81
N TYR A 57 -26.60 44.55 -0.37
CA TYR A 57 -27.72 43.61 -0.33
C TYR A 57 -28.87 44.14 0.54
N TYR A 58 -28.54 44.72 1.70
CA TYR A 58 -29.52 45.32 2.59
C TYR A 58 -30.14 46.61 1.99
N LEU A 59 -29.31 47.49 1.41
CA LEU A 59 -29.75 48.74 0.80
C LEU A 59 -30.70 48.52 -0.42
N VAL A 60 -30.38 47.55 -1.28
CA VAL A 60 -31.23 47.13 -2.40
C VAL A 60 -32.56 46.56 -1.88
N GLY A 61 -32.56 45.92 -0.72
CA GLY A 61 -33.76 45.36 -0.13
C GLY A 61 -34.64 46.37 0.61
N SER A 62 -34.05 47.38 1.20
CA SER A 62 -34.75 48.44 1.95
C SER A 62 -35.36 49.52 1.06
N LYS A 63 -35.19 49.40 -0.28
CA LYS A 63 -35.65 50.41 -1.28
C LYS A 63 -35.00 51.79 -1.12
N LEU A 64 -33.89 51.86 -0.38
CA LEU A 64 -33.11 53.09 -0.23
C LEU A 64 -32.36 53.45 -1.53
N ILE A 65 -32.09 52.49 -2.35
CA ILE A 65 -31.54 52.70 -3.70
C ILE A 65 -32.70 52.50 -4.71
N PRO A 66 -32.93 53.47 -5.64
CA PRO A 66 -33.99 53.37 -6.64
C PRO A 66 -33.65 52.34 -7.72
N VAL A 67 -33.83 51.04 -7.40
CA VAL A 67 -33.69 49.94 -8.33
C VAL A 67 -35.11 49.55 -8.83
N PRO A 68 -35.30 49.33 -10.15
CA PRO A 68 -36.58 48.85 -10.68
C PRO A 68 -37.00 47.55 -9.98
N GLN A 69 -38.27 47.44 -9.58
CA GLN A 69 -38.76 46.32 -8.77
C GLN A 69 -38.53 44.95 -9.45
N ASN A 70 -38.60 44.90 -10.77
CA ASN A 70 -38.34 43.67 -11.57
C ASN A 70 -36.86 43.20 -11.51
N THR A 71 -35.91 44.04 -11.08
CA THR A 71 -34.48 43.73 -11.02
C THR A 71 -33.96 43.56 -9.60
N VAL A 72 -34.76 43.82 -8.56
CA VAL A 72 -34.36 43.71 -7.15
C VAL A 72 -33.91 42.30 -6.80
N ASP A 73 -34.69 41.29 -7.17
CA ASP A 73 -34.36 39.89 -6.88
C ASP A 73 -33.09 39.42 -7.61
N LEU A 74 -32.92 39.85 -8.86
CA LEU A 74 -31.72 39.56 -9.64
C LEU A 74 -30.48 40.20 -8.99
N SER A 75 -30.57 41.50 -8.63
CA SER A 75 -29.48 42.23 -7.97
C SER A 75 -29.05 41.55 -6.66
N ARG A 76 -30.03 41.15 -5.84
CA ARG A 76 -29.78 40.43 -4.58
C ARG A 76 -29.11 39.06 -4.80
N ARG A 77 -29.48 38.33 -5.85
CA ARG A 77 -28.83 37.08 -6.21
C ARG A 77 -27.37 37.29 -6.59
N PHE A 78 -27.08 38.27 -7.44
CA PHE A 78 -25.71 38.61 -7.81
C PHE A 78 -24.85 39.00 -6.61
N LEU A 79 -25.42 39.84 -5.71
CA LEU A 79 -24.70 40.25 -4.49
C LEU A 79 -24.39 39.06 -3.54
N ARG A 80 -25.36 38.14 -3.38
CA ARG A 80 -25.11 36.89 -2.62
C ARG A 80 -24.05 36.03 -3.27
N GLY A 81 -24.11 35.83 -4.60
CA GLY A 81 -23.11 35.08 -5.36
C GLY A 81 -21.73 35.70 -5.23
N ALA A 82 -21.61 37.02 -5.39
CA ALA A 82 -20.36 37.74 -5.22
C ALA A 82 -19.80 37.59 -3.81
N ALA A 83 -20.61 37.72 -2.76
CA ALA A 83 -20.20 37.51 -1.39
C ALA A 83 -19.68 36.08 -1.14
N LEU A 84 -20.40 35.06 -1.67
CA LEU A 84 -19.98 33.68 -1.56
C LEU A 84 -18.63 33.41 -2.27
N ILE A 85 -18.42 33.97 -3.47
CA ILE A 85 -17.15 33.84 -4.19
C ILE A 85 -16.01 34.48 -3.38
N VAL A 86 -16.21 35.66 -2.81
CA VAL A 86 -15.20 36.32 -1.97
C VAL A 86 -14.87 35.46 -0.73
N ILE A 87 -15.89 34.87 -0.10
CA ILE A 87 -15.69 33.95 1.04
C ILE A 87 -14.86 32.72 0.62
N VAL A 88 -15.21 32.10 -0.51
CA VAL A 88 -14.47 30.94 -1.03
C VAL A 88 -13.00 31.27 -1.29
N LEU A 89 -12.73 32.42 -1.90
CA LEU A 89 -11.38 32.91 -2.15
C LEU A 89 -10.63 33.19 -0.83
N ALA A 90 -11.29 33.72 0.18
CA ALA A 90 -10.69 33.97 1.49
C ALA A 90 -10.34 32.65 2.21
N VAL A 91 -11.23 31.67 2.18
CA VAL A 91 -11.02 30.35 2.76
C VAL A 91 -9.87 29.61 2.04
N ALA A 92 -9.89 29.62 0.71
CA ALA A 92 -8.82 29.01 -0.10
C ALA A 92 -7.46 29.62 0.25
N LYS A 93 -7.34 30.93 0.30
CA LYS A 93 -6.12 31.62 0.70
C LYS A 93 -5.67 31.24 2.13
N ALA A 94 -6.62 31.08 3.05
CA ALA A 94 -6.31 30.62 4.39
C ALA A 94 -5.75 29.19 4.39
N ILE A 95 -6.36 28.29 3.63
CA ILE A 95 -5.86 26.90 3.46
C ILE A 95 -4.45 26.90 2.87
N SER A 96 -4.25 27.70 1.81
CA SER A 96 -2.94 27.83 1.14
C SER A 96 -1.83 28.30 2.10
N ILE A 97 -2.13 29.23 3.00
CA ILE A 97 -1.16 29.78 3.95
C ILE A 97 -0.98 28.86 5.17
N TYR A 98 -2.08 28.45 5.82
CA TYR A 98 -2.03 27.79 7.12
C TYR A 98 -1.90 26.27 7.03
N ALA A 99 -2.38 25.64 5.96
CA ALA A 99 -2.28 24.19 5.77
C ALA A 99 -1.14 23.85 4.81
N ILE A 100 -1.23 24.29 3.55
CA ILE A 100 -0.26 23.91 2.51
C ILE A 100 1.12 24.54 2.76
N GLY A 101 1.14 25.79 3.24
CA GLY A 101 2.38 26.52 3.52
C GLY A 101 3.25 25.91 4.64
N ARG A 102 2.70 25.00 5.45
CA ARG A 102 3.41 24.32 6.55
C ARG A 102 4.13 23.05 6.14
N LEU A 103 3.90 22.57 4.93
CA LEU A 103 4.54 21.36 4.42
C LEU A 103 5.99 21.67 4.02
N ASP A 104 6.93 20.81 4.41
CA ASP A 104 8.35 21.00 4.14
C ASP A 104 8.71 20.67 2.69
N ASP A 105 8.01 19.71 2.07
CA ASP A 105 8.26 19.27 0.70
C ASP A 105 7.71 20.23 -0.35
N ALA A 106 8.60 20.76 -1.20
CA ALA A 106 8.24 21.70 -2.26
C ALA A 106 7.36 21.08 -3.35
N ALA A 107 7.57 19.80 -3.70
CA ALA A 107 6.80 19.09 -4.72
C ALA A 107 5.35 18.87 -4.25
N THR A 108 5.19 18.43 -3.02
CA THR A 108 3.87 18.24 -2.37
C THR A 108 3.13 19.56 -2.25
N ARG A 109 3.79 20.66 -1.85
CA ARG A 109 3.17 21.98 -1.83
C ARG A 109 2.67 22.45 -3.19
N PHE A 110 3.47 22.22 -4.24
CA PHE A 110 3.08 22.57 -5.61
C PHE A 110 1.84 21.79 -6.06
N THR A 111 1.82 20.48 -5.82
CA THR A 111 0.72 19.59 -6.20
C THR A 111 -0.57 19.96 -5.44
N LEU A 112 -0.49 20.18 -4.12
CA LEU A 112 -1.64 20.56 -3.31
C LEU A 112 -2.21 21.93 -3.68
N ARG A 113 -1.37 22.92 -3.99
CA ARG A 113 -1.84 24.21 -4.51
C ARG A 113 -2.59 24.07 -5.83
N ARG A 114 -2.14 23.19 -6.71
CA ARG A 114 -2.82 22.92 -7.98
C ARG A 114 -4.19 22.28 -7.75
N ILE A 115 -4.28 21.31 -6.83
CA ILE A 115 -5.54 20.67 -6.43
C ILE A 115 -6.48 21.70 -5.78
N GLU A 116 -6.00 22.48 -4.83
CA GLU A 116 -6.75 23.56 -4.18
C GLU A 116 -7.34 24.51 -5.23
N HIS A 117 -6.52 24.99 -6.16
CA HIS A 117 -6.98 25.90 -7.22
C HIS A 117 -8.08 25.29 -8.08
N LEU A 118 -7.94 24.01 -8.43
CA LEU A 118 -8.94 23.28 -9.21
C LEU A 118 -10.26 23.14 -8.44
N LEU A 119 -10.21 22.84 -7.15
CA LEU A 119 -11.40 22.79 -6.27
C LEU A 119 -12.06 24.15 -6.12
N VAL A 120 -11.29 25.24 -5.97
CA VAL A 120 -11.80 26.59 -5.88
C VAL A 120 -12.54 26.98 -7.17
N VAL A 121 -11.97 26.70 -8.35
CA VAL A 121 -12.61 26.94 -9.64
C VAL A 121 -13.93 26.16 -9.74
N LEU A 122 -13.94 24.88 -9.33
CA LEU A 122 -15.14 24.06 -9.34
C LEU A 122 -16.25 24.64 -8.45
N VAL A 123 -15.92 25.06 -7.22
CA VAL A 123 -16.87 25.68 -6.29
C VAL A 123 -17.39 26.99 -6.83
N ILE A 124 -16.53 27.85 -7.39
CA ILE A 124 -16.95 29.12 -8.02
C ILE A 124 -17.89 28.83 -9.20
N ALA A 125 -17.61 27.83 -10.04
CA ALA A 125 -18.47 27.44 -11.15
C ALA A 125 -19.87 27.06 -10.66
N VAL A 126 -19.97 26.27 -9.57
CA VAL A 126 -21.25 25.89 -8.95
C VAL A 126 -22.01 27.14 -8.44
N ILE A 127 -21.32 28.07 -7.78
CA ILE A 127 -21.95 29.34 -7.31
C ILE A 127 -22.47 30.13 -8.50
N VAL A 128 -21.70 30.31 -9.57
CA VAL A 128 -22.07 31.05 -10.77
C VAL A 128 -23.30 30.41 -11.43
N ILE A 129 -23.32 29.08 -11.58
CA ILE A 129 -24.46 28.33 -12.08
C ILE A 129 -25.70 28.62 -11.21
N GLY A 130 -25.57 28.53 -9.88
CA GLY A 130 -26.68 28.83 -8.94
C GLY A 130 -27.20 30.28 -8.97
N VAL A 131 -26.36 31.23 -9.37
CA VAL A 131 -26.77 32.66 -9.57
C VAL A 131 -27.53 32.82 -10.89
N ILE A 132 -27.09 32.15 -11.97
CA ILE A 132 -27.64 32.26 -13.32
C ILE A 132 -29.01 31.57 -13.41
N PHE A 133 -29.14 30.36 -12.84
CA PHE A 133 -30.38 29.60 -12.90
C PHE A 133 -31.45 30.11 -11.94
N VAL A 134 -32.51 30.69 -12.48
CA VAL A 134 -33.66 31.19 -11.70
C VAL A 134 -34.50 30.05 -11.13
N ASN A 135 -34.50 28.90 -11.80
CA ASN A 135 -35.35 27.77 -11.47
C ASN A 135 -34.58 26.76 -10.60
N TRP A 136 -34.94 26.64 -9.32
CA TRP A 136 -34.34 25.76 -8.33
C TRP A 136 -34.30 24.30 -8.80
N TYR A 137 -35.34 23.83 -9.50
CA TYR A 137 -35.39 22.46 -10.05
C TYR A 137 -34.30 22.20 -11.09
N THR A 138 -34.06 23.17 -11.99
CA THR A 138 -33.02 23.02 -13.02
C THR A 138 -31.61 23.02 -12.41
N ALA A 139 -31.41 23.87 -11.41
CA ALA A 139 -30.14 23.85 -10.66
C ALA A 139 -29.90 22.52 -9.93
N LEU A 140 -30.95 21.99 -9.29
CA LEU A 140 -30.88 20.72 -8.55
C LEU A 140 -30.56 19.54 -9.48
N ILE A 141 -31.19 19.48 -10.66
CA ILE A 141 -30.88 18.45 -11.67
C ILE A 141 -29.44 18.60 -12.17
N SER A 142 -28.99 19.81 -12.46
CA SER A 142 -27.62 20.05 -12.95
C SER A 142 -26.54 19.70 -11.90
N VAL A 143 -26.77 20.05 -10.63
CA VAL A 143 -25.90 19.64 -9.51
C VAL A 143 -25.98 18.14 -9.29
N GLY A 144 -27.16 17.53 -9.43
CA GLY A 144 -27.34 16.08 -9.34
C GLY A 144 -26.52 15.32 -10.38
N ILE A 145 -26.59 15.72 -11.64
CA ILE A 145 -25.78 15.12 -12.72
C ILE A 145 -24.28 15.35 -12.46
N GLY A 146 -23.91 16.58 -12.09
CA GLY A 146 -22.52 16.89 -11.74
C GLY A 146 -21.99 16.06 -10.56
N SER A 147 -22.80 15.81 -9.54
CA SER A 147 -22.42 15.00 -8.39
C SER A 147 -22.18 13.52 -8.74
N VAL A 148 -22.95 12.98 -9.69
CA VAL A 148 -22.73 11.62 -10.20
C VAL A 148 -21.38 11.52 -10.91
N ILE A 149 -21.05 12.49 -11.76
CA ILE A 149 -19.74 12.51 -12.47
C ILE A 149 -18.58 12.59 -11.47
N VAL A 150 -18.69 13.49 -10.48
CA VAL A 150 -17.66 13.61 -9.43
C VAL A 150 -17.58 12.35 -8.58
N GLY A 151 -18.73 11.74 -8.23
CA GLY A 151 -18.81 10.48 -7.49
C GLY A 151 -18.08 9.34 -8.22
N LEU A 152 -18.30 9.19 -9.53
CA LEU A 152 -17.61 8.22 -10.36
C LEU A 152 -16.10 8.50 -10.44
N ALA A 153 -15.70 9.76 -10.56
CA ALA A 153 -14.28 10.14 -10.60
C ALA A 153 -13.53 9.85 -9.28
N VAL A 154 -14.22 9.95 -8.14
CA VAL A 154 -13.66 9.73 -6.79
C VAL A 154 -13.84 8.27 -6.33
N GLN A 155 -14.55 7.44 -7.08
CA GLN A 155 -14.85 6.06 -6.70
C GLN A 155 -13.60 5.25 -6.34
N THR A 156 -12.57 5.27 -7.18
CA THR A 156 -11.33 4.49 -6.95
C THR A 156 -10.56 4.93 -5.70
N PRO A 157 -10.26 6.21 -5.46
CA PRO A 157 -9.67 6.65 -4.21
C PRO A 157 -10.52 6.30 -2.99
N MET A 158 -11.84 6.45 -3.07
CA MET A 158 -12.75 6.12 -1.97
C MET A 158 -12.72 4.62 -1.65
N THR A 159 -12.72 3.77 -2.67
CA THR A 159 -12.60 2.31 -2.49
C THR A 159 -11.25 1.95 -1.85
N SER A 160 -10.16 2.63 -2.23
CA SER A 160 -8.85 2.42 -1.59
C SER A 160 -8.84 2.85 -0.13
N PHE A 161 -9.49 3.95 0.21
CA PHE A 161 -9.67 4.39 1.60
C PHE A 161 -10.49 3.38 2.41
N LEU A 162 -11.58 2.84 1.85
CA LEU A 162 -12.34 1.76 2.49
C LEU A 162 -11.50 0.49 2.64
N GLY A 163 -10.64 0.18 1.67
CA GLY A 163 -9.65 -0.90 1.76
C GLY A 163 -8.68 -0.71 2.94
N TRP A 164 -8.21 0.51 3.17
CA TRP A 164 -7.39 0.85 4.34
C TRP A 164 -8.13 0.60 5.66
N ILE A 165 -9.39 1.06 5.77
CA ILE A 165 -10.23 0.80 6.96
C ILE A 165 -10.40 -0.70 7.17
N TYR A 166 -10.65 -1.46 6.10
CA TYR A 166 -10.75 -2.92 6.15
C TYR A 166 -9.46 -3.56 6.69
N ILE A 167 -8.29 -3.13 6.19
CA ILE A 167 -6.99 -3.63 6.67
C ILE A 167 -6.82 -3.33 8.16
N LEU A 168 -7.16 -2.13 8.62
CA LEU A 168 -7.02 -1.72 10.01
C LEU A 168 -7.92 -2.52 10.95
N VAL A 169 -9.17 -2.79 10.56
CA VAL A 169 -10.18 -3.47 11.39
C VAL A 169 -10.02 -4.99 11.33
N ARG A 170 -9.91 -5.55 10.12
CA ARG A 170 -9.88 -7.01 9.91
C ARG A 170 -8.48 -7.60 9.97
N ARG A 171 -7.46 -6.78 9.77
CA ARG A 171 -6.03 -7.15 9.81
C ARG A 171 -5.70 -8.39 8.98
N PRO A 172 -6.06 -8.43 7.69
CA PRO A 172 -5.64 -9.51 6.80
C PRO A 172 -4.10 -9.58 6.71
N TYR A 173 -3.45 -8.46 6.91
CA TYR A 173 -1.99 -8.30 7.09
C TYR A 173 -1.68 -7.02 7.87
N GLN A 174 -0.45 -6.90 8.34
CA GLN A 174 0.08 -5.72 9.03
C GLN A 174 1.50 -5.43 8.54
N VAL A 175 2.02 -4.24 8.91
CA VAL A 175 3.42 -3.90 8.62
C VAL A 175 4.35 -4.93 9.25
N GLY A 176 5.26 -5.46 8.46
CA GLY A 176 6.16 -6.54 8.83
C GLY A 176 5.73 -7.92 8.35
N ASP A 177 4.50 -8.12 7.92
CA ASP A 177 4.05 -9.39 7.36
C ASP A 177 4.62 -9.60 5.95
N ARG A 178 4.87 -10.88 5.60
CA ARG A 178 5.13 -11.30 4.23
C ARG A 178 3.83 -11.73 3.59
N ILE A 179 3.48 -11.09 2.49
CA ILE A 179 2.22 -11.34 1.78
C ILE A 179 2.43 -11.54 0.29
N GLN A 180 1.42 -12.17 -0.32
CA GLN A 180 1.23 -12.15 -1.77
C GLN A 180 -0.18 -11.68 -2.07
N ILE A 181 -0.30 -10.77 -3.00
CA ILE A 181 -1.56 -10.28 -3.55
C ILE A 181 -1.43 -10.18 -5.07
N GLU A 182 -2.26 -10.91 -5.80
CA GLU A 182 -2.09 -11.10 -7.25
C GLU A 182 -0.64 -11.56 -7.57
N ASP A 183 0.07 -10.84 -8.43
CA ASP A 183 1.47 -11.12 -8.82
C ASP A 183 2.51 -10.44 -7.89
N ALA A 184 2.07 -9.64 -6.93
CA ALA A 184 2.95 -8.93 -6.01
C ALA A 184 3.23 -9.76 -4.76
N THR A 185 4.49 -10.08 -4.53
CA THR A 185 4.94 -10.79 -3.31
C THR A 185 5.99 -9.95 -2.61
N GLY A 186 5.89 -9.78 -1.30
CA GLY A 186 6.86 -8.99 -0.54
C GLY A 186 6.54 -8.83 0.93
N ASP A 187 7.44 -8.16 1.64
CA ASP A 187 7.27 -7.77 3.03
C ASP A 187 6.59 -6.40 3.09
N VAL A 188 5.50 -6.30 3.85
CA VAL A 188 4.76 -5.03 4.04
C VAL A 188 5.61 -4.05 4.83
N ILE A 189 5.97 -2.93 4.22
CA ILE A 189 6.77 -1.87 4.86
C ILE A 189 5.94 -0.65 5.26
N ASP A 190 4.81 -0.43 4.58
CA ASP A 190 3.91 0.67 4.90
C ASP A 190 2.47 0.38 4.45
N VAL A 191 1.50 0.87 5.21
CA VAL A 191 0.07 0.85 4.89
C VAL A 191 -0.48 2.26 5.06
N SER A 192 -0.52 3.02 3.96
CA SER A 192 -1.04 4.38 3.90
C SER A 192 -2.55 4.40 3.65
N TYR A 193 -3.19 5.58 3.69
CA TYR A 193 -4.64 5.73 3.51
C TYR A 193 -5.17 5.17 2.19
N PHE A 194 -4.36 5.22 1.12
CA PHE A 194 -4.79 4.83 -0.23
C PHE A 194 -4.01 3.67 -0.82
N ASP A 195 -2.80 3.42 -0.34
CA ASP A 195 -1.91 2.40 -0.88
C ASP A 195 -1.17 1.61 0.21
N THR A 196 -0.78 0.39 -0.13
CA THR A 196 0.13 -0.45 0.63
C THR A 196 1.43 -0.57 -0.14
N THR A 197 2.55 -0.52 0.58
CA THR A 197 3.91 -0.62 0.03
C THR A 197 4.57 -1.90 0.50
N LEU A 198 5.10 -2.68 -0.44
CA LEU A 198 5.86 -3.90 -0.19
C LEU A 198 7.33 -3.72 -0.59
N TRP A 199 8.21 -4.36 0.16
CA TRP A 199 9.55 -4.70 -0.29
C TRP A 199 9.47 -6.03 -1.03
N GLU A 200 9.72 -6.02 -2.34
CA GLU A 200 9.55 -7.21 -3.17
C GLU A 200 10.48 -8.35 -2.75
N PHE A 201 9.92 -9.54 -2.72
CA PHE A 201 10.59 -10.79 -2.43
C PHE A 201 10.28 -11.80 -3.54
N GLY A 202 11.29 -12.42 -4.12
CA GLY A 202 11.12 -13.31 -5.25
C GLY A 202 10.51 -12.60 -6.46
N GLY A 203 9.35 -13.07 -6.90
CA GLY A 203 8.60 -12.52 -8.03
C GLY A 203 9.18 -12.89 -9.40
N LYS A 204 8.64 -12.26 -10.45
CA LYS A 204 9.05 -12.57 -11.83
C LYS A 204 10.45 -12.07 -12.22
N TYR A 205 11.02 -11.20 -11.40
CA TYR A 205 12.34 -10.59 -11.68
C TYR A 205 13.50 -11.46 -11.22
N LEU A 206 13.33 -12.18 -10.11
CA LEU A 206 14.34 -13.11 -9.59
C LEU A 206 13.79 -14.52 -9.59
N SER A 207 14.61 -15.46 -10.03
CA SER A 207 14.29 -16.91 -9.99
C SER A 207 14.46 -17.54 -8.60
N THR A 208 14.95 -16.77 -7.63
CA THR A 208 15.24 -17.22 -6.27
C THR A 208 14.34 -16.56 -5.23
N ASP A 209 14.13 -17.23 -4.10
CA ASP A 209 13.33 -16.74 -2.99
C ASP A 209 14.12 -15.73 -2.13
N HIS A 210 14.63 -14.66 -2.76
CA HIS A 210 15.41 -13.59 -2.10
C HIS A 210 14.80 -12.22 -2.38
N PRO A 211 15.09 -11.19 -1.55
CA PRO A 211 14.68 -9.81 -1.82
C PRO A 211 15.23 -9.30 -3.14
N SER A 212 14.40 -8.68 -3.97
CA SER A 212 14.81 -8.12 -5.26
C SER A 212 15.39 -6.71 -5.16
N GLY A 213 15.18 -6.04 -4.02
CA GLY A 213 15.51 -4.61 -3.84
C GLY A 213 14.49 -3.65 -4.42
N ARG A 214 13.44 -4.14 -5.06
CA ARG A 214 12.36 -3.30 -5.61
C ARG A 214 11.27 -3.03 -4.59
N ILE A 215 10.60 -1.89 -4.77
CA ILE A 215 9.42 -1.49 -4.00
C ILE A 215 8.19 -1.64 -4.89
N ILE A 216 7.18 -2.32 -4.37
CA ILE A 216 5.87 -2.44 -5.03
C ILE A 216 4.87 -1.60 -4.25
N LYS A 217 4.09 -0.77 -4.97
CA LYS A 217 2.95 -0.07 -4.39
C LYS A 217 1.69 -0.48 -5.12
N PHE A 218 0.64 -0.77 -4.36
CA PHE A 218 -0.68 -1.08 -4.90
C PHE A 218 -1.78 -0.42 -4.08
N PRO A 219 -2.91 -0.05 -4.72
CA PRO A 219 -4.03 0.58 -4.03
C PRO A 219 -4.68 -0.40 -3.04
N ASN A 220 -5.04 0.08 -1.84
CA ASN A 220 -5.67 -0.75 -0.81
C ASN A 220 -7.01 -1.37 -1.26
N SER A 221 -7.66 -0.81 -2.27
CA SER A 221 -8.87 -1.40 -2.87
C SER A 221 -8.66 -2.84 -3.34
N LYS A 222 -7.42 -3.23 -3.68
CA LYS A 222 -7.10 -4.61 -4.08
C LYS A 222 -7.41 -5.64 -3.00
N VAL A 223 -7.28 -5.29 -1.73
CA VAL A 223 -7.58 -6.22 -0.62
C VAL A 223 -9.06 -6.62 -0.56
N LEU A 224 -9.96 -5.84 -1.15
CA LEU A 224 -11.40 -6.10 -1.19
C LEU A 224 -11.80 -7.03 -2.34
N SER A 225 -10.95 -7.20 -3.35
CA SER A 225 -11.28 -7.92 -4.60
C SER A 225 -10.32 -9.04 -4.94
N ALA A 226 -9.07 -8.99 -4.45
CA ALA A 226 -8.05 -10.00 -4.72
C ALA A 226 -7.88 -10.95 -3.52
N MET A 227 -7.35 -12.15 -3.80
CA MET A 227 -6.92 -13.06 -2.73
C MET A 227 -5.63 -12.53 -2.11
N VAL A 228 -5.60 -12.49 -0.77
CA VAL A 228 -4.42 -12.13 0.00
C VAL A 228 -3.87 -13.40 0.66
N TYR A 229 -2.65 -13.76 0.32
CA TYR A 229 -1.92 -14.85 0.98
C TYR A 229 -0.99 -14.23 2.01
N ASN A 230 -1.22 -14.50 3.30
CA ASN A 230 -0.35 -14.04 4.38
C ASN A 230 0.54 -15.21 4.83
N TYR A 231 1.84 -15.08 4.63
CA TYR A 231 2.85 -16.07 5.02
C TYR A 231 3.29 -15.91 6.49
N SER A 232 2.89 -14.82 7.16
CA SER A 232 3.28 -14.48 8.53
C SER A 232 2.13 -14.61 9.52
N TRP A 233 1.26 -15.62 9.33
CA TRP A 233 0.11 -15.80 10.22
C TRP A 233 0.54 -16.03 11.67
N PRO A 234 0.09 -15.20 12.64
CA PRO A 234 0.60 -15.25 14.02
C PRO A 234 0.38 -16.58 14.75
N LEU A 235 -0.67 -17.35 14.39
CA LEU A 235 -0.94 -18.65 14.98
C LEU A 235 -0.06 -19.77 14.39
N PHE A 236 0.54 -19.55 13.21
CA PHE A 236 1.47 -20.48 12.59
C PHE A 236 2.42 -19.71 11.67
N PRO A 237 3.50 -19.11 12.20
CA PRO A 237 4.41 -18.25 11.43
C PRO A 237 5.45 -19.04 10.62
N TYR A 238 5.07 -20.20 10.08
CA TYR A 238 5.92 -21.08 9.29
C TYR A 238 5.24 -21.41 7.96
N ILE A 239 6.06 -21.63 6.94
CA ILE A 239 5.61 -22.10 5.63
C ILE A 239 6.30 -23.40 5.26
N TRP A 240 5.64 -24.23 4.45
CA TRP A 240 6.26 -25.38 3.84
C TRP A 240 7.17 -24.94 2.71
N ASN A 241 8.40 -25.44 2.73
CA ASN A 241 9.35 -25.33 1.63
C ASN A 241 9.68 -26.73 1.09
N GLU A 242 10.04 -26.81 -0.17
CA GLU A 242 10.36 -28.07 -0.84
C GLU A 242 11.63 -27.93 -1.68
N ILE A 243 12.47 -28.99 -1.64
CA ILE A 243 13.57 -29.18 -2.57
C ILE A 243 13.33 -30.48 -3.30
N LYS A 244 13.39 -30.43 -4.64
CA LYS A 244 13.05 -31.52 -5.53
C LYS A 244 14.27 -31.96 -6.30
N PHE A 245 14.44 -33.30 -6.41
CA PHE A 245 15.40 -33.97 -7.28
C PHE A 245 14.66 -34.93 -8.17
N TYR A 246 15.08 -35.05 -9.42
CA TYR A 246 14.62 -36.10 -10.32
C TYR A 246 15.61 -37.25 -10.27
N ILE A 247 15.12 -38.45 -9.97
CA ILE A 247 15.91 -39.66 -9.83
C ILE A 247 15.34 -40.78 -10.72
N ALA A 248 16.17 -41.75 -11.09
CA ALA A 248 15.74 -42.86 -11.88
C ALA A 248 14.88 -43.85 -11.06
N TYR A 249 14.00 -44.59 -11.72
CA TYR A 249 13.11 -45.59 -11.08
C TYR A 249 13.85 -46.70 -10.32
N ASN A 250 15.08 -47.03 -10.73
CA ASN A 250 15.94 -48.05 -10.11
C ASN A 250 16.80 -47.50 -8.96
N SER A 251 16.60 -46.26 -8.52
CA SER A 251 17.27 -45.72 -7.34
C SER A 251 16.74 -46.35 -6.06
N ASP A 252 17.59 -46.47 -5.05
CA ASP A 252 17.23 -46.92 -3.69
C ASP A 252 16.44 -45.80 -2.98
N LEU A 253 15.10 -45.89 -3.01
CA LEU A 253 14.19 -44.87 -2.45
C LEU A 253 14.34 -44.75 -0.93
N GLU A 254 14.69 -45.84 -0.23
CA GLU A 254 14.88 -45.82 1.21
C GLU A 254 16.15 -45.03 1.59
N PHE A 255 17.24 -45.27 0.85
CA PHE A 255 18.49 -44.53 1.00
C PHE A 255 18.27 -43.03 0.71
N VAL A 256 17.62 -42.70 -0.42
CA VAL A 256 17.31 -41.31 -0.80
C VAL A 256 16.47 -40.62 0.28
N SER A 257 15.42 -41.30 0.74
CA SER A 257 14.53 -40.76 1.78
C SER A 257 15.29 -40.48 3.09
N ARG A 258 16.03 -41.46 3.60
CA ARG A 258 16.78 -41.29 4.86
C ARG A 258 17.85 -40.22 4.74
N THR A 259 18.57 -40.15 3.63
CA THR A 259 19.65 -39.19 3.41
C THR A 259 19.11 -37.78 3.33
N MET A 260 18.05 -37.54 2.52
CA MET A 260 17.42 -36.22 2.40
C MET A 260 16.81 -35.78 3.71
N GLN A 261 16.11 -36.66 4.42
CA GLN A 261 15.49 -36.33 5.72
C GLN A 261 16.55 -35.95 6.75
N LYS A 262 17.60 -36.78 6.94
CA LYS A 262 18.66 -36.54 7.92
C LYS A 262 19.35 -35.18 7.71
N ILE A 263 19.77 -34.90 6.48
CA ILE A 263 20.47 -33.64 6.18
C ILE A 263 19.57 -32.45 6.39
N THR A 264 18.28 -32.59 6.08
CA THR A 264 17.32 -31.51 6.29
C THR A 264 17.05 -31.27 7.78
N GLU A 265 16.92 -32.31 8.58
CA GLU A 265 16.81 -32.23 10.04
C GLU A 265 18.02 -31.53 10.67
N GLU A 266 19.24 -31.90 10.24
CA GLU A 266 20.49 -31.28 10.70
C GLU A 266 20.57 -29.78 10.35
N GLU A 267 20.05 -29.36 9.17
CA GLU A 267 20.08 -27.98 8.74
C GLU A 267 19.02 -27.13 9.45
N ILE A 268 17.81 -27.66 9.66
CA ILE A 268 16.72 -26.96 10.32
C ILE A 268 16.97 -26.84 11.83
N GLY A 269 17.53 -27.86 12.44
CA GLY A 269 17.82 -27.95 13.85
C GLY A 269 16.63 -28.34 14.74
N GLU A 270 16.95 -28.93 15.87
CA GLU A 270 15.99 -29.44 16.84
C GLU A 270 15.10 -28.30 17.41
N GLU A 271 15.69 -27.14 17.69
CA GLU A 271 14.98 -25.97 18.22
C GLU A 271 13.81 -25.52 17.32
N MET A 272 14.00 -25.58 16.01
CA MET A 272 12.96 -25.24 15.07
C MET A 272 11.81 -26.26 15.10
N MET A 273 12.14 -27.55 15.18
CA MET A 273 11.15 -28.62 15.23
C MET A 273 10.32 -28.55 16.53
N GLU A 274 10.97 -28.25 17.67
CA GLU A 274 10.29 -28.03 18.94
C GLU A 274 9.33 -26.83 18.89
N ARG A 275 9.74 -25.74 18.29
CA ARG A 275 8.87 -24.57 18.10
C ARG A 275 7.64 -24.91 17.25
N VAL A 276 7.81 -25.65 16.17
CA VAL A 276 6.70 -26.08 15.32
C VAL A 276 5.74 -26.97 16.11
N ALA A 277 6.23 -27.86 16.98
CA ALA A 277 5.39 -28.69 17.82
C ALA A 277 4.52 -27.84 18.77
N ILE A 278 5.07 -26.79 19.38
CA ILE A 278 4.32 -25.85 20.23
C ILE A 278 3.20 -25.15 19.43
N PHE A 279 3.51 -24.66 18.24
CA PHE A 279 2.48 -24.02 17.40
C PHE A 279 1.41 -25.00 16.94
N ARG A 280 1.76 -26.27 16.68
CA ARG A 280 0.77 -27.33 16.39
C ARG A 280 -0.21 -27.51 17.54
N GLU A 281 0.27 -27.54 18.79
CA GLU A 281 -0.60 -27.61 19.96
C GLU A 281 -1.52 -26.38 20.11
N LEU A 282 -1.03 -25.19 19.76
CA LEU A 282 -1.86 -23.99 19.73
C LEU A 282 -2.96 -24.07 18.67
N LEU A 283 -2.64 -24.58 17.49
CA LEU A 283 -3.60 -24.79 16.40
C LEU A 283 -4.67 -25.82 16.78
N ALA A 284 -4.31 -26.89 17.49
CA ALA A 284 -5.25 -27.92 17.97
C ALA A 284 -6.32 -27.36 18.93
N LYS A 285 -6.09 -26.18 19.54
CA LYS A 285 -7.07 -25.46 20.36
C LYS A 285 -8.04 -24.59 19.54
N THR A 286 -7.87 -24.51 18.25
CA THR A 286 -8.75 -23.78 17.34
C THR A 286 -9.73 -24.75 16.67
N PRO A 287 -10.82 -24.28 16.02
CA PRO A 287 -11.70 -25.15 15.24
C PRO A 287 -11.01 -25.87 14.05
N VAL A 288 -9.75 -25.58 13.81
CA VAL A 288 -8.92 -26.17 12.73
C VAL A 288 -8.03 -27.24 13.35
N ASP A 289 -8.61 -28.29 13.89
CA ASP A 289 -7.91 -29.38 14.58
C ASP A 289 -7.29 -30.44 13.66
N GLU A 290 -7.69 -30.46 12.37
CA GLU A 290 -7.26 -31.47 11.39
C GLU A 290 -6.04 -31.06 10.54
N LEU A 291 -5.33 -29.99 10.89
CA LEU A 291 -4.12 -29.61 10.15
C LEU A 291 -3.03 -30.63 10.40
N GLU A 292 -2.71 -31.43 9.38
CA GLU A 292 -1.58 -32.40 9.39
C GLU A 292 -0.23 -31.66 9.40
N VAL A 293 0.05 -30.93 10.48
CA VAL A 293 1.32 -30.23 10.69
C VAL A 293 2.31 -31.24 11.29
N ARG A 294 3.35 -31.54 10.52
CA ARG A 294 4.47 -32.38 10.99
C ARG A 294 5.69 -31.50 11.19
N GLU A 295 6.26 -31.57 12.38
CA GLU A 295 7.45 -30.82 12.76
C GLU A 295 8.71 -31.30 12.03
N ARG A 296 8.80 -32.62 11.73
CA ARG A 296 9.96 -33.22 11.08
C ARG A 296 9.87 -33.18 9.55
N PRO A 297 10.98 -33.01 8.85
CA PRO A 297 11.05 -33.12 7.40
C PRO A 297 10.53 -34.48 6.92
N ARG A 298 9.93 -34.47 5.74
CA ARG A 298 9.38 -35.66 5.11
C ARG A 298 9.75 -35.71 3.63
N VAL A 299 10.14 -36.88 3.15
CA VAL A 299 10.37 -37.11 1.72
C VAL A 299 9.15 -37.73 1.08
N ILE A 300 8.75 -37.20 -0.06
CA ILE A 300 7.59 -37.62 -0.85
C ILE A 300 8.12 -37.97 -2.25
N PHE A 301 7.71 -39.13 -2.77
CA PHE A 301 8.00 -39.50 -4.12
C PHE A 301 6.78 -39.37 -5.00
N ARG A 302 6.98 -38.85 -6.22
CA ARG A 302 5.94 -38.73 -7.26
C ARG A 302 6.52 -39.19 -8.60
N VAL A 303 5.65 -39.76 -9.43
CA VAL A 303 6.01 -40.05 -10.81
C VAL A 303 5.97 -38.75 -11.61
N ASN A 304 7.06 -38.45 -12.34
CA ASN A 304 7.12 -37.29 -13.21
C ASN A 304 7.15 -37.76 -14.68
N GLU A 305 6.08 -37.46 -15.43
CA GLU A 305 5.96 -37.69 -16.87
C GLU A 305 6.37 -39.11 -17.34
N ASN A 306 6.12 -40.15 -16.54
CA ASN A 306 6.45 -41.56 -16.81
C ASN A 306 7.95 -41.87 -17.03
N THR A 307 8.86 -40.94 -16.80
CA THR A 307 10.29 -41.11 -17.08
C THR A 307 11.15 -41.13 -15.82
N TRP A 308 10.80 -40.32 -14.81
CA TRP A 308 11.58 -40.13 -13.60
C TRP A 308 10.70 -40.08 -12.38
N LEU A 309 11.28 -40.35 -11.21
CA LEU A 309 10.67 -40.05 -9.92
C LEU A 309 11.12 -38.69 -9.45
N GLU A 310 10.16 -37.85 -9.02
CA GLU A 310 10.40 -36.63 -8.24
C GLU A 310 10.53 -37.03 -6.78
N ALA A 311 11.75 -36.92 -6.21
CA ALA A 311 12.02 -37.01 -4.78
C ALA A 311 11.97 -35.59 -4.18
N SER A 312 10.96 -35.29 -3.37
CA SER A 312 10.76 -33.98 -2.76
C SER A 312 10.92 -34.07 -1.26
N VAL A 313 11.89 -33.37 -0.68
CA VAL A 313 11.94 -33.18 0.77
C VAL A 313 11.15 -31.93 1.14
N ARG A 314 10.16 -32.13 1.99
CA ARG A 314 9.26 -31.09 2.46
C ARG A 314 9.54 -30.79 3.93
N TYR A 315 9.69 -29.50 4.28
CA TYR A 315 10.07 -29.06 5.61
C TYR A 315 9.45 -27.68 5.91
N LEU A 316 9.36 -27.32 7.19
CA LEU A 316 8.85 -26.05 7.64
C LEU A 316 9.98 -25.06 7.92
N VAL A 317 9.75 -23.80 7.57
CA VAL A 317 10.71 -22.71 7.80
C VAL A 317 9.98 -21.40 8.07
N PRO A 318 10.63 -20.45 8.80
CA PRO A 318 10.14 -19.08 8.84
C PRO A 318 10.13 -18.47 7.42
N PRO A 319 9.09 -17.76 7.01
CA PRO A 319 8.95 -17.21 5.65
C PRO A 319 10.16 -16.39 5.17
N ARG A 320 10.79 -15.63 6.11
CA ARG A 320 11.93 -14.77 5.79
C ARG A 320 13.24 -15.54 5.58
N GLU A 321 13.33 -16.75 6.11
CA GLU A 321 14.54 -17.58 6.03
C GLU A 321 14.45 -18.64 4.92
N ALA A 322 13.28 -18.77 4.27
CA ALA A 322 13.01 -19.82 3.29
C ALA A 322 14.07 -19.90 2.17
N GLY A 323 14.43 -18.77 1.58
CA GLY A 323 15.44 -18.70 0.52
C GLY A 323 16.84 -19.03 1.01
N SER A 324 17.26 -18.51 2.16
CA SER A 324 18.62 -18.76 2.69
C SER A 324 18.82 -20.22 3.12
N ILE A 325 17.81 -20.82 3.77
CA ILE A 325 17.84 -22.25 4.14
C ILE A 325 17.90 -23.12 2.88
N LYS A 326 17.08 -22.85 1.88
CA LYS A 326 17.07 -23.58 0.60
C LYS A 326 18.43 -23.50 -0.10
N THR A 327 19.05 -22.32 -0.11
CA THR A 327 20.38 -22.10 -0.72
C THR A 327 21.48 -22.90 -0.01
N ARG A 328 21.43 -23.03 1.32
CA ARG A 328 22.41 -23.82 2.09
C ARG A 328 22.14 -25.32 1.99
N LEU A 329 20.87 -25.71 1.97
CA LEU A 329 20.46 -27.12 2.01
C LEU A 329 20.67 -27.83 0.68
N LEU A 330 20.39 -27.16 -0.46
CA LEU A 330 20.49 -27.76 -1.79
C LEU A 330 21.88 -28.38 -2.09
N PRO A 331 23.01 -27.66 -1.88
CA PRO A 331 24.33 -28.23 -2.12
C PRO A 331 24.66 -29.44 -1.20
N LYS A 332 24.23 -29.41 0.07
CA LYS A 332 24.45 -30.49 1.02
C LYS A 332 23.70 -31.76 0.60
N LEU A 333 22.44 -31.61 0.21
CA LEU A 333 21.64 -32.73 -0.31
C LEU A 333 22.25 -33.32 -1.59
N LEU A 334 22.61 -32.45 -2.54
CA LEU A 334 23.20 -32.87 -3.80
C LEU A 334 24.54 -33.62 -3.60
N ALA A 335 25.39 -33.10 -2.72
CA ALA A 335 26.67 -33.75 -2.41
C ALA A 335 26.48 -35.15 -1.80
N ALA A 336 25.55 -35.30 -0.86
CA ALA A 336 25.30 -36.56 -0.19
C ALA A 336 24.66 -37.61 -1.12
N LEU A 337 23.76 -37.19 -2.01
CA LEU A 337 23.14 -38.08 -2.99
C LEU A 337 24.15 -38.50 -4.07
N ASN A 338 25.06 -37.62 -4.49
CA ASN A 338 26.14 -37.94 -5.42
C ASN A 338 27.23 -38.80 -4.82
N ALA A 339 27.38 -38.84 -3.50
CA ALA A 339 28.38 -39.70 -2.83
C ALA A 339 28.06 -41.20 -2.94
N ALA A 340 26.84 -41.59 -3.30
CA ALA A 340 26.40 -42.98 -3.48
C ALA A 340 25.72 -43.16 -4.86
N PRO A 341 26.50 -43.10 -5.96
CA PRO A 341 25.96 -43.16 -7.32
C PRO A 341 25.30 -44.49 -7.67
N GLU A 342 25.65 -45.55 -6.95
CA GLU A 342 25.03 -46.88 -7.08
C GLU A 342 23.62 -46.95 -6.44
N LYS A 343 23.31 -46.02 -5.52
CA LYS A 343 22.00 -45.94 -4.83
C LYS A 343 21.13 -44.83 -5.36
N THR A 344 21.75 -43.76 -5.85
CA THR A 344 21.00 -42.60 -6.39
C THR A 344 21.44 -42.36 -7.83
N MET A 345 20.53 -42.61 -8.75
CA MET A 345 20.81 -42.39 -10.18
C MET A 345 20.08 -41.16 -10.64
N PHE A 346 20.82 -40.13 -11.03
CA PHE A 346 20.26 -38.91 -11.66
C PHE A 346 20.06 -39.11 -13.18
N PRO A 347 19.12 -38.37 -13.79
CA PRO A 347 18.96 -38.36 -15.22
C PRO A 347 20.29 -38.01 -15.90
N LYS A 348 20.74 -38.88 -16.81
CA LYS A 348 21.86 -38.58 -17.72
C LYS A 348 21.26 -37.86 -18.92
N GLY A 349 21.11 -36.56 -18.84
CA GLY A 349 20.79 -35.73 -20.01
C GLY A 349 22.08 -35.30 -20.69
N ASP A 350 22.05 -35.11 -22.02
CA ASP A 350 23.11 -34.41 -22.70
C ASP A 350 23.21 -33.01 -22.09
N ALA A 351 24.37 -32.74 -21.48
CA ALA A 351 24.68 -31.39 -21.02
C ALA A 351 24.75 -30.51 -22.25
N ARG A 352 23.73 -29.70 -22.46
CA ARG A 352 23.71 -28.63 -23.44
C ARG A 352 24.17 -27.33 -22.82
#